data_f656b55331954392c099fb9e14ddce36
#
_entry.id   f656b55331954392c099fb9e14ddce36
#
_cell.length_a   1.000
_cell.length_b   1.000
_cell.length_c   1.000
_cell.angle_alpha   90.00
_cell.angle_beta   90.00
_cell.angle_gamma   90.00
#
_symmetry.space_group_name_H-M   'P 1'
#
loop_
_entity.id
_entity.type
_entity.pdbx_description
1 polymer ?
#
loop_
_entity_poly.entity_id
_entity_poly.type
_entity_poly.pdbx_seq_one_letter_code
_entity_poly.pdbx_strand_id
1 'polypeptide(L)'
;MDKEPIIIGDVEKFSIVDFPEHIAAVVFMQGCVWRCPFCYNTSLQQLGAKPESDWTFAKLMALLERRKGIIDAVVFSGGDPLAQDGLPEAIDEVKALGYKIGLHTGGYRPEMLQKIIGKLDWAGLDIKAPLIAEHYAKATGGYRQVENIKQSLKILLKSGKHFECRTTCDPRILRLKDIYAIADELKTLGVKEYYLQKYRPIPTDKTTTDEMCAALIEDKNLTAYLEQNFDIFAVRK
;
A
#
# COMPACT_ATOMS: atom_id res chain seq x y z
N MET A 1 -6.91 27.90 -15.67
CA MET A 1 -5.99 26.78 -15.35
C MET A 1 -6.84 25.74 -14.65
N ASP A 2 -7.12 24.65 -15.32
CA ASP A 2 -7.89 23.56 -14.73
C ASP A 2 -7.09 23.00 -13.55
N LYS A 3 -7.77 22.85 -12.42
CA LYS A 3 -7.14 22.36 -11.17
C LYS A 3 -6.77 20.90 -11.41
N GLU A 4 -5.50 20.57 -11.29
CA GLU A 4 -5.04 19.17 -11.34
C GLU A 4 -5.82 18.35 -10.31
N PRO A 5 -6.42 17.20 -10.69
CA PRO A 5 -7.24 16.41 -9.76
C PRO A 5 -6.40 15.84 -8.61
N ILE A 6 -5.16 15.47 -8.91
CA ILE A 6 -4.22 14.88 -7.92
C ILE A 6 -2.84 15.51 -8.04
N ILE A 7 -2.09 15.47 -6.94
CA ILE A 7 -0.67 15.85 -6.90
C ILE A 7 0.17 14.58 -6.99
N ILE A 8 0.95 14.48 -8.07
CA ILE A 8 1.80 13.32 -8.36
C ILE A 8 3.21 13.61 -7.89
N GLY A 9 3.74 12.78 -6.99
CA GLY A 9 5.12 12.87 -6.54
C GLY A 9 6.09 12.24 -7.52
N ASP A 10 5.75 11.08 -8.10
CA ASP A 10 6.56 10.41 -9.14
C ASP A 10 5.71 9.39 -9.91
N VAL A 11 6.25 8.84 -11.01
CA VAL A 11 5.63 7.77 -11.80
C VAL A 11 6.67 6.73 -12.21
N GLU A 12 6.49 5.50 -11.74
CA GLU A 12 7.16 4.35 -12.33
C GLU A 12 6.36 3.91 -13.57
N LYS A 13 7.02 3.97 -14.72
CA LYS A 13 6.34 3.79 -16.01
C LYS A 13 6.10 2.33 -16.39
N PHE A 14 6.73 1.40 -15.67
CA PHE A 14 6.67 -0.02 -15.95
C PHE A 14 6.98 -0.83 -14.69
N SER A 15 6.04 -1.60 -14.22
CA SER A 15 6.20 -2.52 -13.09
C SER A 15 5.49 -3.83 -13.38
N ILE A 16 6.10 -4.93 -12.96
CA ILE A 16 5.54 -6.30 -13.01
C ILE A 16 5.27 -6.87 -11.62
N VAL A 17 5.42 -6.04 -10.57
CA VAL A 17 5.31 -6.49 -9.17
C VAL A 17 4.23 -5.77 -8.38
N ASP A 18 3.73 -4.64 -8.89
CA ASP A 18 2.81 -3.78 -8.16
C ASP A 18 1.32 -4.08 -8.42
N PHE A 19 1.03 -4.88 -9.45
CA PHE A 19 -0.31 -5.41 -9.71
C PHE A 19 -0.17 -6.88 -10.14
N PRO A 20 -0.74 -7.86 -9.41
CA PRO A 20 -0.60 -9.28 -9.74
C PRO A 20 -1.04 -9.58 -11.18
N GLU A 21 -0.21 -10.35 -11.91
CA GLU A 21 -0.47 -10.81 -13.28
C GLU A 21 -0.59 -9.72 -14.36
N HIS A 22 -0.29 -8.44 -14.02
CA HIS A 22 -0.40 -7.32 -14.95
C HIS A 22 0.86 -6.47 -14.99
N ILE A 23 1.14 -5.96 -16.18
CA ILE A 23 2.11 -4.89 -16.36
C ILE A 23 1.43 -3.57 -16.01
N ALA A 24 1.98 -2.83 -15.05
CA ALA A 24 1.37 -1.61 -14.53
C ALA A 24 2.30 -0.40 -14.62
N ALA A 25 1.71 0.78 -14.76
CA ALA A 25 2.35 2.02 -14.31
C ALA A 25 1.98 2.27 -12.84
N VAL A 26 2.93 2.76 -12.03
CA VAL A 26 2.68 3.11 -10.63
C VAL A 26 2.74 4.62 -10.46
N VAL A 27 1.66 5.20 -9.97
CA VAL A 27 1.55 6.64 -9.69
C VAL A 27 1.78 6.86 -8.20
N PHE A 28 2.93 7.42 -7.86
CA PHE A 28 3.25 7.77 -6.48
C PHE A 28 2.68 9.14 -6.14
N MET A 29 1.62 9.15 -5.34
CA MET A 29 0.91 10.36 -4.96
C MET A 29 1.59 11.09 -3.79
N GLN A 30 1.56 12.42 -3.82
CA GLN A 30 2.08 13.25 -2.74
C GLN A 30 1.12 13.28 -1.55
N GLY A 31 1.66 13.16 -0.34
CA GLY A 31 0.95 13.29 0.92
C GLY A 31 0.64 11.97 1.60
N CYS A 32 0.96 11.91 2.90
CA CYS A 32 0.67 10.80 3.78
C CYS A 32 0.50 11.32 5.21
N VAL A 33 -0.46 10.77 5.95
CA VAL A 33 -0.69 11.12 7.36
C VAL A 33 0.32 10.46 8.31
N TRP A 34 1.06 9.45 7.82
CA TRP A 34 1.98 8.67 8.63
C TRP A 34 3.43 9.12 8.48
N ARG A 35 4.22 8.78 9.50
CA ARG A 35 5.69 9.00 9.58
C ARG A 35 6.36 7.69 9.95
N CYS A 36 6.08 6.64 9.13
CA CYS A 36 6.64 5.33 9.39
C CYS A 36 8.17 5.37 9.34
N PRO A 37 8.87 4.83 10.35
CA PRO A 37 10.34 4.85 10.37
C PRO A 37 10.99 3.96 9.30
N PHE A 38 10.20 3.10 8.65
CA PHE A 38 10.61 2.24 7.53
C PHE A 38 10.14 2.77 6.16
N CYS A 39 9.73 4.04 6.09
CA CYS A 39 9.19 4.59 4.84
C CYS A 39 10.30 4.80 3.80
N TYR A 40 10.14 4.21 2.62
CA TYR A 40 11.04 4.42 1.49
C TYR A 40 10.79 5.75 0.77
N ASN A 41 9.58 6.30 0.88
CA ASN A 41 9.11 7.48 0.15
C ASN A 41 8.94 8.67 1.10
N THR A 42 9.97 9.02 1.86
CA THR A 42 9.89 10.10 2.87
C THR A 42 9.61 11.48 2.26
N SER A 43 10.08 11.74 1.03
CA SER A 43 9.79 12.97 0.29
C SER A 43 8.30 13.14 -0.05
N LEU A 44 7.55 12.03 -0.12
CA LEU A 44 6.12 12.03 -0.43
C LEU A 44 5.22 12.19 0.81
N GLN A 45 5.78 12.32 2.00
CA GLN A 45 4.98 12.33 3.23
C GLN A 45 4.23 13.65 3.49
N GLN A 46 4.77 14.79 3.04
CA GLN A 46 4.18 16.08 3.36
C GLN A 46 2.88 16.30 2.57
N LEU A 47 1.78 16.49 3.30
CA LEU A 47 0.47 16.79 2.71
C LEU A 47 0.50 18.16 2.01
N GLY A 48 -0.04 18.21 0.79
CA GLY A 48 -0.16 19.46 0.03
C GLY A 48 1.16 20.09 -0.41
N ALA A 49 2.30 19.44 -0.18
CA ALA A 49 3.58 19.94 -0.66
C ALA A 49 3.67 19.90 -2.18
N LYS A 50 4.41 20.85 -2.74
CA LYS A 50 4.82 20.78 -4.14
C LYS A 50 5.80 19.59 -4.28
N PRO A 51 5.54 18.64 -5.21
CA PRO A 51 6.47 17.54 -5.43
C PRO A 51 7.80 18.04 -6.02
N GLU A 52 8.86 17.26 -5.80
CA GLU A 52 10.17 17.51 -6.41
C GLU A 52 10.18 17.17 -7.90
N SER A 53 9.30 16.28 -8.32
CA SER A 53 9.17 15.86 -9.73
C SER A 53 8.33 16.83 -10.57
N ASP A 54 8.54 16.77 -11.88
CA ASP A 54 7.75 17.54 -12.86
C ASP A 54 6.50 16.80 -13.35
N TRP A 55 6.09 15.73 -12.68
CA TRP A 55 4.90 14.99 -13.06
C TRP A 55 3.65 15.81 -12.77
N THR A 56 2.79 15.88 -13.79
CA THR A 56 1.42 16.42 -13.70
C THR A 56 0.44 15.35 -14.14
N PHE A 57 -0.82 15.51 -13.80
CA PHE A 57 -1.85 14.56 -14.25
C PHE A 57 -1.95 14.54 -15.77
N ALA A 58 -1.83 15.68 -16.42
CA ALA A 58 -1.80 15.78 -17.89
C ALA A 58 -0.63 14.99 -18.51
N LYS A 59 0.57 15.05 -17.92
CA LYS A 59 1.72 14.24 -18.36
C LYS A 59 1.48 12.74 -18.15
N LEU A 60 0.84 12.34 -17.05
CA LEU A 60 0.44 10.97 -16.80
C LEU A 60 -0.52 10.48 -17.88
N MET A 61 -1.60 11.22 -18.15
CA MET A 61 -2.58 10.86 -19.18
C MET A 61 -1.94 10.73 -20.56
N ALA A 62 -1.05 11.64 -20.94
CA ALA A 62 -0.30 11.55 -22.19
C ALA A 62 0.65 10.35 -22.25
N LEU A 63 1.24 9.92 -21.12
CA LEU A 63 2.01 8.68 -21.02
C LEU A 63 1.11 7.47 -21.25
N LEU A 64 -0.02 7.41 -20.56
CA LEU A 64 -0.96 6.29 -20.63
C LEU A 64 -1.51 6.12 -22.04
N GLU A 65 -1.90 7.21 -22.73
CA GLU A 65 -2.33 7.15 -24.12
C GLU A 65 -1.28 6.48 -25.04
N ARG A 66 0.01 6.82 -24.86
CA ARG A 66 1.10 6.24 -25.65
C ARG A 66 1.44 4.78 -25.28
N ARG A 67 0.97 4.30 -24.12
CA ARG A 67 1.29 2.97 -23.60
C ARG A 67 0.13 1.98 -23.70
N LYS A 68 -0.96 2.36 -24.36
CA LYS A 68 -2.09 1.45 -24.64
C LYS A 68 -1.59 0.18 -25.36
N GLY A 69 -1.98 -0.99 -24.83
CA GLY A 69 -1.56 -2.28 -25.32
C GLY A 69 -0.13 -2.72 -24.93
N ILE A 70 0.58 -1.91 -24.12
CA ILE A 70 1.89 -2.27 -23.54
C ILE A 70 1.76 -2.49 -22.05
N ILE A 71 1.02 -1.64 -21.35
CA ILE A 71 0.68 -1.79 -19.93
C ILE A 71 -0.83 -2.00 -19.79
N ASP A 72 -1.24 -2.76 -18.78
CA ASP A 72 -2.63 -3.21 -18.57
C ASP A 72 -3.30 -2.43 -17.45
N ALA A 73 -2.53 -1.92 -16.51
CA ALA A 73 -3.04 -1.37 -15.27
C ALA A 73 -2.31 -0.09 -14.85
N VAL A 74 -2.99 0.68 -14.01
CA VAL A 74 -2.40 1.80 -13.26
C VAL A 74 -2.63 1.57 -11.77
N VAL A 75 -1.56 1.61 -11.00
CA VAL A 75 -1.58 1.47 -9.53
C VAL A 75 -1.39 2.83 -8.90
N PHE A 76 -2.35 3.29 -8.12
CA PHE A 76 -2.18 4.46 -7.26
C PHE A 76 -1.52 4.04 -5.96
N SER A 77 -0.40 4.68 -5.63
CA SER A 77 0.50 4.38 -4.51
C SER A 77 1.13 5.66 -3.98
N GLY A 78 2.32 5.60 -3.35
CA GLY A 78 3.15 6.77 -3.02
C GLY A 78 3.21 7.09 -1.55
N GLY A 79 2.71 8.26 -1.16
CA GLY A 79 2.44 8.61 0.23
C GLY A 79 1.30 7.71 0.75
N ASP A 80 0.08 8.16 0.60
CA ASP A 80 -1.12 7.30 0.64
C ASP A 80 -2.19 7.93 -0.25
N PRO A 81 -2.67 7.23 -1.30
CA PRO A 81 -3.63 7.79 -2.26
C PRO A 81 -4.92 8.31 -1.64
N LEU A 82 -5.37 7.69 -0.54
CA LEU A 82 -6.58 8.13 0.16
C LEU A 82 -6.43 9.53 0.77
N ALA A 83 -5.22 10.12 0.79
CA ALA A 83 -5.00 11.49 1.28
C ALA A 83 -5.57 12.56 0.35
N GLN A 84 -5.78 12.25 -0.92
CA GLN A 84 -6.17 13.24 -1.92
C GLN A 84 -7.64 13.12 -2.32
N ASP A 85 -8.38 14.20 -2.18
CA ASP A 85 -9.82 14.23 -2.46
C ASP A 85 -10.16 14.04 -3.94
N GLY A 86 -9.25 14.39 -4.84
CA GLY A 86 -9.41 14.23 -6.29
C GLY A 86 -9.08 12.83 -6.82
N LEU A 87 -8.77 11.87 -5.95
CA LEU A 87 -8.49 10.49 -6.35
C LEU A 87 -9.65 9.83 -7.14
N PRO A 88 -10.93 10.00 -6.75
CA PRO A 88 -12.03 9.40 -7.48
C PRO A 88 -12.13 9.87 -8.95
N GLU A 89 -11.90 11.15 -9.19
CA GLU A 89 -11.92 11.77 -10.53
C GLU A 89 -10.74 11.28 -11.38
N ALA A 90 -9.53 11.25 -10.78
CA ALA A 90 -8.34 10.72 -11.45
C ALA A 90 -8.50 9.25 -11.85
N ILE A 91 -9.11 8.42 -10.99
CA ILE A 91 -9.43 7.03 -11.31
C ILE A 91 -10.39 6.95 -12.48
N ASP A 92 -11.44 7.76 -12.51
CA ASP A 92 -12.44 7.73 -13.60
C ASP A 92 -11.79 8.06 -14.95
N GLU A 93 -10.92 9.07 -15.01
CA GLU A 93 -10.22 9.44 -16.23
C GLU A 93 -9.26 8.33 -16.71
N VAL A 94 -8.50 7.71 -15.79
CA VAL A 94 -7.62 6.60 -16.14
C VAL A 94 -8.43 5.39 -16.62
N LYS A 95 -9.55 5.08 -15.95
CA LYS A 95 -10.46 4.00 -16.36
C LYS A 95 -11.07 4.24 -17.74
N ALA A 96 -11.39 5.48 -18.08
CA ALA A 96 -11.91 5.83 -19.41
C ALA A 96 -10.91 5.52 -20.55
N LEU A 97 -9.60 5.44 -20.25
CA LEU A 97 -8.59 4.96 -21.20
C LEU A 97 -8.56 3.43 -21.36
N GLY A 98 -9.31 2.68 -20.54
CA GLY A 98 -9.39 1.22 -20.59
C GLY A 98 -8.44 0.49 -19.63
N TYR A 99 -7.73 1.20 -18.73
CA TYR A 99 -6.82 0.59 -17.77
C TYR A 99 -7.56 -0.04 -16.58
N LYS A 100 -7.00 -1.14 -16.06
CA LYS A 100 -7.34 -1.67 -14.75
C LYS A 100 -6.78 -0.76 -13.66
N ILE A 101 -7.44 -0.71 -12.51
CA ILE A 101 -7.07 0.17 -11.40
C ILE A 101 -6.63 -0.66 -10.19
N GLY A 102 -5.37 -0.47 -9.80
CA GLY A 102 -4.81 -0.95 -8.54
C GLY A 102 -4.70 0.16 -7.49
N LEU A 103 -4.75 -0.21 -6.23
CA LEU A 103 -4.57 0.69 -5.10
C LEU A 103 -3.60 0.10 -4.08
N HIS A 104 -2.56 0.85 -3.70
CA HIS A 104 -1.76 0.56 -2.50
C HIS A 104 -2.10 1.59 -1.42
N THR A 105 -2.56 1.13 -0.26
CA THR A 105 -2.94 2.03 0.84
C THR A 105 -2.76 1.37 2.20
N GLY A 106 -2.59 2.18 3.21
CA GLY A 106 -2.70 1.72 4.59
C GLY A 106 -4.12 1.82 5.16
N GLY A 107 -5.08 2.33 4.40
CA GLY A 107 -6.50 2.27 4.76
C GLY A 107 -6.94 3.26 5.84
N TYR A 108 -6.23 4.35 6.06
CA TYR A 108 -6.53 5.28 7.15
C TYR A 108 -7.81 6.10 6.96
N ARG A 109 -8.37 6.11 5.74
CA ARG A 109 -9.53 6.93 5.35
C ARG A 109 -10.61 6.06 4.69
N PRO A 110 -11.38 5.28 5.49
CA PRO A 110 -12.35 4.32 4.98
C PRO A 110 -13.47 4.95 4.15
N GLU A 111 -13.87 6.19 4.44
CA GLU A 111 -14.88 6.91 3.67
C GLU A 111 -14.41 7.22 2.24
N MET A 112 -13.13 7.49 2.02
CA MET A 112 -12.55 7.65 0.69
C MET A 112 -12.46 6.29 -0.03
N LEU A 113 -12.01 5.25 0.67
CA LEU A 113 -11.99 3.90 0.11
C LEU A 113 -13.40 3.44 -0.31
N GLN A 114 -14.42 3.74 0.49
CA GLN A 114 -15.82 3.42 0.15
C GLN A 114 -16.29 4.10 -1.14
N LYS A 115 -15.83 5.33 -1.42
CA LYS A 115 -16.16 6.06 -2.66
C LYS A 115 -15.55 5.41 -3.91
N ILE A 116 -14.36 4.82 -3.78
CA ILE A 116 -13.60 4.32 -4.94
C ILE A 116 -13.63 2.80 -5.09
N ILE A 117 -14.07 2.04 -4.07
CA ILE A 117 -13.97 0.57 -4.06
C ILE A 117 -14.63 -0.09 -5.28
N GLY A 118 -15.76 0.43 -5.75
CA GLY A 118 -16.43 -0.05 -6.96
C GLY A 118 -15.63 0.13 -8.25
N LYS A 119 -14.67 1.05 -8.25
CA LYS A 119 -13.85 1.40 -9.40
C LYS A 119 -12.53 0.60 -9.45
N LEU A 120 -12.13 -0.02 -8.34
CA LEU A 120 -10.90 -0.80 -8.23
C LEU A 120 -11.05 -2.17 -8.87
N ASP A 121 -9.95 -2.69 -9.41
CA ASP A 121 -9.82 -4.05 -9.88
C ASP A 121 -8.97 -4.87 -8.91
N TRP A 122 -8.07 -4.23 -8.17
CA TRP A 122 -7.25 -4.87 -7.14
C TRP A 122 -6.82 -3.86 -6.07
N ALA A 123 -6.55 -4.34 -4.85
CA ALA A 123 -5.99 -3.52 -3.78
C ALA A 123 -4.96 -4.27 -2.92
N GLY A 124 -3.87 -3.57 -2.55
CA GLY A 124 -2.93 -3.98 -1.52
C GLY A 124 -3.12 -3.13 -0.26
N LEU A 125 -3.56 -3.76 0.83
CA LEU A 125 -3.75 -3.09 2.11
C LEU A 125 -2.55 -3.36 3.04
N ASP A 126 -1.86 -2.30 3.44
CA ASP A 126 -0.73 -2.40 4.35
C ASP A 126 -1.20 -2.44 5.81
N ILE A 127 -0.98 -3.56 6.48
CA ILE A 127 -1.16 -3.70 7.93
C ILE A 127 0.21 -3.52 8.59
N LYS A 128 0.41 -2.38 9.23
CA LYS A 128 1.76 -1.95 9.63
C LYS A 128 2.20 -2.47 11.02
N ALA A 129 1.24 -2.90 11.84
CA ALA A 129 1.44 -3.47 13.17
C ALA A 129 0.15 -4.19 13.62
N PRO A 130 0.15 -4.94 14.75
CA PRO A 130 -1.10 -5.37 15.37
C PRO A 130 -2.09 -4.21 15.50
N LEU A 131 -3.38 -4.44 15.19
CA LEU A 131 -4.42 -3.40 15.18
C LEU A 131 -4.80 -2.93 16.59
N ILE A 132 -3.76 -2.56 17.35
CA ILE A 132 -3.79 -1.98 18.69
C ILE A 132 -3.18 -0.57 18.60
N ALA A 133 -3.84 0.43 19.17
CA ALA A 133 -3.50 1.84 19.00
C ALA A 133 -2.02 2.17 19.31
N GLU A 134 -1.45 1.59 20.37
CA GLU A 134 -0.07 1.82 20.80
C GLU A 134 0.95 1.22 19.82
N HIS A 135 0.70 -0.02 19.33
CA HIS A 135 1.54 -0.68 18.33
C HIS A 135 1.51 0.08 17.00
N TYR A 136 0.32 0.48 16.58
CA TYR A 136 0.15 1.24 15.34
C TYR A 136 0.81 2.61 15.41
N ALA A 137 0.69 3.32 16.55
CA ALA A 137 1.35 4.60 16.76
C ALA A 137 2.89 4.48 16.64
N LYS A 138 3.47 3.42 17.19
CA LYS A 138 4.90 3.13 17.06
C LYS A 138 5.32 2.91 15.61
N ALA A 139 4.53 2.14 14.86
CA ALA A 139 4.83 1.79 13.46
C ALA A 139 4.61 2.95 12.47
N THR A 140 3.77 3.92 12.83
CA THR A 140 3.30 4.97 11.91
C THR A 140 3.69 6.38 12.32
N GLY A 141 4.48 6.53 13.39
CA GLY A 141 4.91 7.83 13.90
C GLY A 141 3.77 8.61 14.58
N GLY A 142 2.85 7.93 15.26
CA GLY A 142 1.83 8.54 16.13
C GLY A 142 0.37 8.26 15.77
N TYR A 143 0.08 7.63 14.64
CA TYR A 143 -1.32 7.34 14.27
C TYR A 143 -1.94 6.25 15.15
N ARG A 144 -3.10 6.52 15.75
CA ARG A 144 -3.77 5.66 16.73
C ARG A 144 -5.16 5.17 16.33
N GLN A 145 -5.72 5.69 15.24
CA GLN A 145 -7.11 5.41 14.82
C GLN A 145 -7.19 4.06 14.08
N VAL A 146 -6.87 2.96 14.76
CA VAL A 146 -6.87 1.60 14.19
C VAL A 146 -8.26 1.16 13.71
N GLU A 147 -9.32 1.72 14.24
CA GLU A 147 -10.68 1.42 13.79
C GLU A 147 -10.91 1.84 12.34
N ASN A 148 -10.24 2.89 11.85
CA ASN A 148 -10.29 3.26 10.44
C ASN A 148 -9.70 2.16 9.56
N ILE A 149 -8.60 1.55 9.99
CA ILE A 149 -7.95 0.46 9.26
C ILE A 149 -8.86 -0.78 9.25
N LYS A 150 -9.46 -1.11 10.42
CA LYS A 150 -10.43 -2.21 10.53
C LYS A 150 -11.65 -1.98 9.64
N GLN A 151 -12.12 -0.74 9.56
CA GLN A 151 -13.25 -0.39 8.70
C GLN A 151 -12.87 -0.51 7.21
N SER A 152 -11.68 -0.04 6.81
CA SER A 152 -11.17 -0.20 5.44
C SER A 152 -11.02 -1.68 5.06
N LEU A 153 -10.50 -2.51 5.96
CA LEU A 153 -10.44 -3.95 5.75
C LEU A 153 -11.83 -4.58 5.59
N LYS A 154 -12.81 -4.18 6.42
CA LYS A 154 -14.20 -4.64 6.27
C LYS A 154 -14.83 -4.21 4.94
N ILE A 155 -14.50 -3.02 4.43
CA ILE A 155 -14.96 -2.56 3.11
C ILE A 155 -14.39 -3.46 2.01
N LEU A 156 -13.09 -3.76 2.05
CA LEU A 156 -12.44 -4.66 1.09
C LEU A 156 -13.07 -6.06 1.13
N LEU A 157 -13.20 -6.65 2.32
CA LEU A 157 -13.81 -7.98 2.50
C LEU A 157 -15.24 -8.08 1.94
N LYS A 158 -16.03 -7.01 2.08
CA LYS A 158 -17.42 -6.97 1.58
C LYS A 158 -17.54 -6.62 0.10
N SER A 159 -16.49 -6.10 -0.51
CA SER A 159 -16.54 -5.57 -1.87
C SER A 159 -16.59 -6.65 -2.96
N GLY A 160 -16.18 -7.88 -2.65
CA GLY A 160 -15.95 -8.94 -3.64
C GLY A 160 -14.76 -8.67 -4.58
N LYS A 161 -13.97 -7.63 -4.32
CA LYS A 161 -12.76 -7.31 -5.09
C LYS A 161 -11.59 -8.16 -4.62
N HIS A 162 -10.69 -8.47 -5.54
CA HIS A 162 -9.42 -9.10 -5.21
C HIS A 162 -8.55 -8.11 -4.43
N PHE A 163 -8.05 -8.54 -3.28
CA PHE A 163 -7.12 -7.75 -2.47
C PHE A 163 -6.20 -8.65 -1.65
N GLU A 164 -5.06 -8.11 -1.29
CA GLU A 164 -4.10 -8.72 -0.38
C GLU A 164 -3.84 -7.82 0.83
N CYS A 165 -3.49 -8.42 1.96
CA CYS A 165 -2.90 -7.71 3.09
C CYS A 165 -1.38 -7.89 3.08
N ARG A 166 -0.63 -6.83 3.46
CA ARG A 166 0.84 -6.84 3.47
C ARG A 166 1.37 -6.26 4.77
N THR A 167 2.48 -6.82 5.25
CA THR A 167 3.19 -6.26 6.41
C THR A 167 4.68 -6.14 6.10
N THR A 168 5.21 -4.92 6.16
CA THR A 168 6.67 -4.68 6.11
C THR A 168 7.29 -5.04 7.45
N CYS A 169 8.16 -6.04 7.46
CA CYS A 169 8.76 -6.63 8.64
C CYS A 169 10.04 -5.90 9.05
N ASP A 170 9.89 -4.75 9.70
CA ASP A 170 11.00 -4.00 10.28
C ASP A 170 11.29 -4.51 11.71
N PRO A 171 12.47 -5.10 11.99
CA PRO A 171 12.82 -5.68 13.28
C PRO A 171 12.92 -4.66 14.43
N ARG A 172 13.01 -3.37 14.13
CA ARG A 172 12.95 -2.29 15.13
C ARG A 172 11.53 -2.08 15.66
N ILE A 173 10.52 -2.44 14.86
CA ILE A 173 9.10 -2.22 15.11
C ILE A 173 8.39 -3.50 15.52
N LEU A 174 8.59 -4.57 14.76
CA LEU A 174 7.90 -5.85 14.91
C LEU A 174 8.81 -6.93 15.45
N ARG A 175 8.22 -7.81 16.25
CA ARG A 175 8.79 -9.09 16.68
C ARG A 175 7.93 -10.23 16.14
N LEU A 176 8.41 -11.46 16.19
CA LEU A 176 7.64 -12.65 15.76
C LEU A 176 6.22 -12.67 16.36
N LYS A 177 6.09 -12.43 17.65
CA LYS A 177 4.79 -12.38 18.35
C LYS A 177 3.82 -11.35 17.75
N ASP A 178 4.34 -10.24 17.24
CA ASP A 178 3.52 -9.18 16.65
C ASP A 178 2.99 -9.63 15.28
N ILE A 179 3.79 -10.39 14.51
CA ILE A 179 3.38 -10.95 13.23
C ILE A 179 2.31 -12.05 13.45
N TYR A 180 2.48 -12.91 14.46
CA TYR A 180 1.43 -13.86 14.85
C TYR A 180 0.12 -13.14 15.21
N ALA A 181 0.19 -12.07 16.02
CA ALA A 181 -0.99 -11.32 16.42
C ALA A 181 -1.71 -10.66 15.23
N ILE A 182 -0.95 -10.11 14.26
CA ILE A 182 -1.51 -9.59 13.01
C ILE A 182 -2.21 -10.73 12.24
N ALA A 183 -1.52 -11.86 12.07
CA ALA A 183 -2.05 -13.01 11.32
C ALA A 183 -3.34 -13.56 11.95
N ASP A 184 -3.40 -13.71 13.27
CA ASP A 184 -4.59 -14.17 13.99
C ASP A 184 -5.78 -13.23 13.79
N GLU A 185 -5.54 -11.92 13.84
CA GLU A 185 -6.59 -10.92 13.62
C GLU A 185 -7.08 -10.94 12.17
N LEU A 186 -6.17 -10.98 11.18
CA LEU A 186 -6.50 -11.05 9.76
C LEU A 186 -7.28 -12.33 9.41
N LYS A 187 -6.83 -13.47 9.91
CA LYS A 187 -7.53 -14.76 9.76
C LYS A 187 -8.94 -14.70 10.36
N THR A 188 -9.07 -14.18 11.58
CA THR A 188 -10.39 -14.07 12.26
C THR A 188 -11.34 -13.18 11.47
N LEU A 189 -10.83 -12.16 10.79
CA LEU A 189 -11.62 -11.28 9.93
C LEU A 189 -11.94 -11.89 8.56
N GLY A 190 -11.29 -13.00 8.18
CA GLY A 190 -11.54 -13.72 6.93
C GLY A 190 -10.66 -13.28 5.75
N VAL A 191 -9.51 -12.66 6.01
CA VAL A 191 -8.50 -12.37 4.98
C VAL A 191 -7.97 -13.67 4.40
N LYS A 192 -7.83 -13.73 3.06
CA LYS A 192 -7.38 -14.91 2.33
C LYS A 192 -5.93 -14.84 1.89
N GLU A 193 -5.45 -13.64 1.58
CA GLU A 193 -4.12 -13.40 1.03
C GLU A 193 -3.31 -12.49 1.94
N TYR A 194 -2.17 -13.02 2.40
CA TYR A 194 -1.28 -12.27 3.28
C TYR A 194 0.17 -12.39 2.84
N TYR A 195 0.86 -11.25 2.81
CA TYR A 195 2.26 -11.17 2.37
C TYR A 195 3.12 -10.51 3.44
N LEU A 196 4.24 -11.14 3.79
CA LEU A 196 5.31 -10.47 4.52
C LEU A 196 6.27 -9.83 3.53
N GLN A 197 6.62 -8.58 3.76
CA GLN A 197 7.61 -7.85 2.97
C GLN A 197 8.87 -7.67 3.80
N LYS A 198 10.01 -8.15 3.29
CA LYS A 198 11.29 -7.92 3.95
C LYS A 198 11.58 -6.43 4.00
N TYR A 199 11.83 -5.91 5.19
CA TYR A 199 12.35 -4.55 5.33
C TYR A 199 13.78 -4.49 4.75
N ARG A 200 14.03 -3.52 3.90
CA ARG A 200 15.37 -3.17 3.40
C ARG A 200 15.78 -1.89 4.11
N PRO A 201 16.91 -1.89 4.87
CA PRO A 201 17.30 -0.69 5.61
C PRO A 201 17.42 0.54 4.72
N ILE A 202 16.71 1.61 5.09
CA ILE A 202 16.81 2.90 4.40
C ILE A 202 18.16 3.57 4.71
N PRO A 203 18.63 4.51 3.90
CA PRO A 203 19.96 5.13 4.10
C PRO A 203 20.18 5.77 5.46
N THR A 204 19.13 6.20 6.14
CA THR A 204 19.19 6.77 7.50
C THR A 204 19.22 5.71 8.61
N ASP A 205 18.85 4.46 8.32
CA ASP A 205 18.95 3.36 9.26
C ASP A 205 20.36 2.74 9.23
N LYS A 206 21.12 2.99 10.27
CA LYS A 206 22.50 2.49 10.44
C LYS A 206 22.57 1.31 11.42
N THR A 207 21.45 0.86 11.94
CA THR A 207 21.38 -0.12 13.05
C THR A 207 20.85 -1.49 12.62
N THR A 208 20.02 -1.54 11.60
CA THR A 208 19.40 -2.77 11.14
C THR A 208 20.28 -3.47 10.10
N THR A 209 20.55 -4.74 10.31
CA THR A 209 21.28 -5.57 9.36
C THR A 209 20.33 -6.41 8.51
N ASP A 210 20.83 -6.92 7.39
CA ASP A 210 20.06 -7.81 6.53
C ASP A 210 19.67 -9.11 7.24
N GLU A 211 20.56 -9.63 8.12
CA GLU A 211 20.30 -10.82 8.93
C GLU A 211 19.17 -10.58 9.94
N MET A 212 19.11 -9.41 10.56
CA MET A 212 17.99 -9.05 11.45
C MET A 212 16.66 -9.03 10.71
N CYS A 213 16.64 -8.50 9.49
CA CYS A 213 15.44 -8.50 8.64
C CYS A 213 15.06 -9.91 8.21
N ALA A 214 16.04 -10.73 7.81
CA ALA A 214 15.83 -12.12 7.41
C ALA A 214 15.27 -12.97 8.56
N ALA A 215 15.78 -12.79 9.77
CA ALA A 215 15.36 -13.57 10.94
C ALA A 215 13.85 -13.48 11.23
N LEU A 216 13.21 -12.34 10.92
CA LEU A 216 11.76 -12.19 11.11
C LEU A 216 10.93 -12.95 10.07
N ILE A 217 11.39 -12.99 8.82
CA ILE A 217 10.61 -13.52 7.70
C ILE A 217 11.00 -14.95 7.31
N GLU A 218 12.10 -15.47 7.82
CA GLU A 218 12.63 -16.81 7.53
C GLU A 218 12.44 -17.78 8.71
N ASP A 219 11.70 -17.38 9.77
CA ASP A 219 11.32 -18.27 10.85
C ASP A 219 10.40 -19.38 10.33
N LYS A 220 10.85 -20.64 10.43
CA LYS A 220 10.15 -21.80 9.87
C LYS A 220 8.78 -22.05 10.52
N ASN A 221 8.67 -21.79 11.82
CA ASN A 221 7.41 -22.01 12.55
C ASN A 221 6.39 -20.96 12.15
N LEU A 222 6.82 -19.70 12.01
CA LEU A 222 5.96 -18.62 11.52
C LEU A 222 5.51 -18.90 10.08
N THR A 223 6.43 -19.26 9.19
CA THR A 223 6.11 -19.57 7.78
C THR A 223 5.08 -20.70 7.71
N ALA A 224 5.32 -21.82 8.37
CA ALA A 224 4.39 -22.95 8.40
C ALA A 224 3.01 -22.54 8.96
N TYR A 225 3.00 -21.69 9.99
CA TYR A 225 1.77 -21.18 10.58
C TYR A 225 0.99 -20.33 9.56
N LEU A 226 1.66 -19.43 8.85
CA LEU A 226 1.02 -18.55 7.86
C LEU A 226 0.51 -19.33 6.63
N GLU A 227 1.27 -20.30 6.13
CA GLU A 227 0.86 -21.21 5.04
C GLU A 227 -0.38 -22.04 5.40
N GLN A 228 -0.55 -22.42 6.66
CA GLN A 228 -1.74 -23.15 7.11
C GLN A 228 -2.99 -22.30 7.29
N ASN A 229 -2.83 -20.98 7.44
CA ASN A 229 -3.93 -20.09 7.85
C ASN A 229 -4.39 -19.12 6.77
N PHE A 230 -3.68 -19.01 5.66
CA PHE A 230 -4.06 -18.18 4.51
C PHE A 230 -4.11 -19.02 3.24
N ASP A 231 -5.07 -18.73 2.38
CA ASP A 231 -5.20 -19.42 1.09
C ASP A 231 -3.99 -19.13 0.19
N ILE A 232 -3.46 -17.90 0.28
CA ILE A 232 -2.21 -17.47 -0.36
C ILE A 232 -1.35 -16.77 0.68
N PHE A 233 -0.14 -17.28 0.85
CA PHE A 233 0.91 -16.64 1.64
C PHE A 233 2.22 -16.65 0.87
N ALA A 234 2.96 -15.53 0.90
CA ALA A 234 4.33 -15.50 0.42
C ALA A 234 5.17 -14.42 1.14
N VAL A 235 6.47 -14.57 1.05
CA VAL A 235 7.45 -13.59 1.50
C VAL A 235 8.02 -12.87 0.28
N ARG A 236 7.90 -11.54 0.23
CA ARG A 236 8.53 -10.68 -0.76
C ARG A 236 9.85 -10.14 -0.20
N LYS A 237 10.96 -10.50 -0.85
CA LYS A 237 12.33 -10.13 -0.45
C LYS A 237 12.83 -8.89 -1.17
#